data_017f3cdc7b2cb8dbb375aa445550b073
#
_entry.id   017f3cdc7b2cb8dbb375aa445550b073
#
_cell.length_a   1.000
_cell.length_b   1.000
_cell.length_c   1.000
_cell.angle_alpha   90.00
_cell.angle_beta   90.00
_cell.angle_gamma   90.00
#
_symmetry.space_group_name_H-M   'P 1'
#
loop_
_entity.id
_entity.type
_entity.pdbx_description
1 polymer ?
#
loop_
_entity_poly.entity_id
_entity_poly.type
_entity_poly.pdbx_seq_one_letter_code
_entity_poly.pdbx_strand_id
1 'polypeptide(L)'
;MRTLLFVWFFGLLVLNGVADRPNILVLISDDQNMDSIGAYGARYATPNIDRLAKEGVLHTRAYTTSSLCVPTRYSCLTGSYPSRSRNRYFKDYNLQPVVRNGAFFCETDRTIVEAIQKAGYFTGAAGKWHNDYHDLLPLDKIPQDADPNDPKIKSMLLDSVRIQRDLIKSYGFDYAENIFAGNVEDQYPKALEHHNVEYIVKGAIDFLDIAPKDQPFFLWTAFTTTHGPREPIETADVTVTPEGYSEKAIGIMGPRSDISERHKNVTEQTVIWMDEGIGVILDKLKEQDRLDNTLIIFLSDQQNTGKSTPYECGNNIPFIARWPNGGLKAGVSNDTLIDVTDMAATFMDVADAKPVEGMRMDGMSILPVWSGKSNKLKSAIFTEMGYAKGVVTKNWKYIAIRYSEEILRRGFNPNLTGTIKENLMAGNFDLLWKKTPFGQVIKQDVGFADPDQLYYLKNDPDEQNNLAKDPKNRKIMDEMKKNLAAYVKSIGRPFGEFGEL
;
A
#
# COMPACT_ATOMS: atom_id res chain seq x y z
N MET A 1 33.49 21.21 -67.81
CA MET A 1 32.56 20.21 -67.26
C MET A 1 32.87 20.05 -65.75
N ARG A 2 32.05 20.66 -64.90
CA ARG A 2 32.11 20.47 -63.44
C ARG A 2 30.89 19.67 -63.02
N THR A 3 31.13 18.47 -62.58
CA THR A 3 30.10 17.55 -62.12
C THR A 3 29.81 17.89 -60.64
N LEU A 4 28.56 18.36 -60.37
CA LEU A 4 28.06 18.54 -58.99
C LEU A 4 27.56 17.18 -58.47
N LEU A 5 28.19 16.67 -57.41
CA LEU A 5 27.68 15.57 -56.62
C LEU A 5 26.66 16.11 -55.61
N PHE A 6 25.40 15.72 -55.79
CA PHE A 6 24.36 15.90 -54.77
C PHE A 6 24.46 14.75 -53.76
N VAL A 7 24.88 15.08 -52.53
CA VAL A 7 24.81 14.15 -51.37
C VAL A 7 23.43 14.31 -50.74
N TRP A 8 22.62 13.30 -50.91
CA TRP A 8 21.35 13.18 -50.16
C TRP A 8 21.64 12.75 -48.73
N PHE A 9 21.45 13.67 -47.75
CA PHE A 9 21.40 13.36 -46.34
C PHE A 9 19.99 12.78 -46.05
N PHE A 10 19.88 11.45 -45.96
CA PHE A 10 18.75 10.83 -45.36
C PHE A 10 18.86 11.03 -43.85
N GLY A 11 18.16 12.02 -43.30
CA GLY A 11 17.93 12.13 -41.87
C GLY A 11 17.11 10.93 -41.41
N LEU A 12 17.73 9.98 -40.72
CA LEU A 12 17.00 9.02 -39.90
C LEU A 12 16.24 9.83 -38.84
N LEU A 13 14.96 10.07 -39.07
CA LEU A 13 14.02 10.36 -38.00
C LEU A 13 13.96 9.08 -37.14
N VAL A 14 14.68 9.08 -36.02
CA VAL A 14 14.46 8.14 -34.94
C VAL A 14 13.08 8.47 -34.40
N LEU A 15 12.06 7.79 -34.90
CA LEU A 15 10.78 7.66 -34.22
C LEU A 15 11.09 6.91 -32.94
N ASN A 16 11.32 7.63 -31.83
CA ASN A 16 11.22 7.03 -30.51
C ASN A 16 9.79 6.54 -30.35
N GLY A 17 9.58 5.29 -30.71
CA GLY A 17 8.27 4.67 -30.71
C GLY A 17 7.74 4.49 -29.29
N VAL A 18 6.45 4.52 -29.15
CA VAL A 18 5.69 4.19 -27.92
C VAL A 18 6.15 2.84 -27.33
N ALA A 19 6.74 1.97 -28.15
CA ALA A 19 7.29 0.65 -27.76
C ALA A 19 8.51 0.70 -26.82
N ASP A 20 9.24 1.82 -26.73
CA ASP A 20 10.43 1.95 -25.86
C ASP A 20 10.10 2.37 -24.42
N ARG A 21 8.85 2.78 -24.13
CA ARG A 21 8.46 3.16 -22.78
C ARG A 21 8.27 1.91 -21.91
N PRO A 22 8.72 1.94 -20.63
CA PRO A 22 8.66 0.78 -19.77
C PRO A 22 7.22 0.44 -19.37
N ASN A 23 6.96 -0.83 -19.15
CA ASN A 23 5.77 -1.25 -18.41
C ASN A 23 5.95 -0.95 -16.92
N ILE A 24 4.84 -0.90 -16.19
CA ILE A 24 4.81 -0.69 -14.75
C ILE A 24 3.97 -1.80 -14.12
N LEU A 25 4.58 -2.58 -13.23
CA LEU A 25 3.90 -3.60 -12.42
C LEU A 25 4.04 -3.26 -10.94
N VAL A 26 2.90 -3.12 -10.26
CA VAL A 26 2.84 -2.96 -8.81
C VAL A 26 2.34 -4.26 -8.19
N LEU A 27 3.12 -4.81 -7.27
CA LEU A 27 2.80 -5.97 -6.47
C LEU A 27 2.67 -5.50 -5.01
N ILE A 28 1.45 -5.43 -4.50
CA ILE A 28 1.20 -4.95 -3.15
C ILE A 28 0.64 -6.08 -2.27
N SER A 29 1.33 -6.37 -1.17
CA SER A 29 0.86 -7.27 -0.12
C SER A 29 0.05 -6.53 0.93
N ASP A 30 -0.71 -7.27 1.73
CA ASP A 30 -1.58 -6.75 2.77
C ASP A 30 -1.09 -7.19 4.15
N ASP A 31 -0.82 -6.24 5.04
CA ASP A 31 -0.33 -6.52 6.41
C ASP A 31 1.03 -7.27 6.46
N GLN A 32 1.92 -7.07 5.49
CA GLN A 32 3.18 -7.78 5.38
C GLN A 32 4.26 -7.18 6.28
N ASN A 33 4.72 -7.93 7.27
CA ASN A 33 5.88 -7.55 8.06
C ASN A 33 7.18 -7.68 7.26
N MET A 34 8.15 -6.79 7.52
CA MET A 34 9.47 -6.86 6.89
C MET A 34 10.19 -8.17 7.21
N ASP A 35 10.17 -8.59 8.47
CA ASP A 35 10.85 -9.79 8.98
C ASP A 35 10.27 -11.11 8.48
N SER A 36 9.18 -11.05 7.71
CA SER A 36 8.59 -12.19 7.01
C SER A 36 9.01 -12.31 5.53
N ILE A 37 9.99 -11.53 5.08
CA ILE A 37 10.55 -11.57 3.72
C ILE A 37 12.03 -11.90 3.79
N GLY A 38 12.50 -12.90 3.01
CA GLY A 38 13.88 -13.36 3.02
C GLY A 38 14.90 -12.25 2.80
N ALA A 39 14.67 -11.36 1.82
CA ALA A 39 15.54 -10.22 1.54
C ALA A 39 15.66 -9.21 2.70
N TYR A 40 14.73 -9.19 3.64
CA TYR A 40 14.76 -8.39 4.87
C TYR A 40 15.16 -9.21 6.11
N GLY A 41 15.56 -10.46 5.95
CA GLY A 41 16.12 -11.30 7.03
C GLY A 41 15.17 -12.30 7.66
N ALA A 42 14.08 -12.67 6.99
CA ALA A 42 13.22 -13.78 7.41
C ALA A 42 14.03 -15.09 7.57
N ARG A 43 13.54 -15.98 8.42
CA ARG A 43 14.17 -17.29 8.67
C ARG A 43 13.95 -18.28 7.53
N TYR A 44 13.12 -17.96 6.57
CA TYR A 44 12.81 -18.73 5.37
C TYR A 44 12.98 -17.86 4.13
N ALA A 45 13.14 -18.48 2.98
CA ALA A 45 13.29 -17.78 1.72
C ALA A 45 11.92 -17.42 1.12
N THR A 46 11.87 -16.26 0.48
CA THR A 46 10.82 -15.83 -0.44
C THR A 46 11.45 -15.64 -1.83
N PRO A 47 11.71 -16.76 -2.56
CA PRO A 47 12.69 -16.75 -3.65
C PRO A 47 12.38 -15.77 -4.77
N ASN A 48 11.11 -15.49 -5.04
CA ASN A 48 10.69 -14.56 -6.10
C ASN A 48 10.82 -13.10 -5.66
N ILE A 49 10.41 -12.77 -4.42
CA ILE A 49 10.60 -11.44 -3.83
C ILE A 49 12.10 -11.18 -3.58
N ASP A 50 12.84 -12.19 -3.07
CA ASP A 50 14.30 -12.11 -2.86
C ASP A 50 15.04 -11.89 -4.18
N ARG A 51 14.56 -12.48 -5.27
CA ARG A 51 15.08 -12.25 -6.62
C ARG A 51 14.87 -10.80 -7.06
N LEU A 52 13.70 -10.21 -6.82
CA LEU A 52 13.46 -8.79 -7.12
C LEU A 52 14.45 -7.88 -6.37
N ALA A 53 14.73 -8.17 -5.10
CA ALA A 53 15.71 -7.44 -4.31
C ALA A 53 17.14 -7.63 -4.83
N LYS A 54 17.51 -8.85 -5.19
CA LYS A 54 18.83 -9.18 -5.75
C LYS A 54 19.07 -8.53 -7.11
N GLU A 55 18.03 -8.43 -7.95
CA GLU A 55 18.09 -7.85 -9.29
C GLU A 55 17.77 -6.34 -9.31
N GLY A 56 17.47 -5.74 -8.16
CA GLY A 56 17.02 -4.36 -8.04
C GLY A 56 17.53 -3.64 -6.80
N VAL A 57 16.73 -2.71 -6.31
CA VAL A 57 17.00 -1.86 -5.14
C VAL A 57 16.05 -2.23 -4.02
N LEU A 58 16.59 -2.58 -2.86
CA LEU A 58 15.85 -2.79 -1.62
C LEU A 58 15.90 -1.51 -0.79
N HIS A 59 14.74 -0.93 -0.46
CA HIS A 59 14.65 0.22 0.44
C HIS A 59 14.47 -0.23 1.88
N THR A 60 15.29 0.31 2.77
CA THR A 60 15.20 0.05 4.22
C THR A 60 14.39 1.11 4.96
N ARG A 61 14.06 2.22 4.29
CA ARG A 61 13.35 3.36 4.84
C ARG A 61 12.29 3.88 3.89
N ALA A 62 11.38 2.99 3.54
CA ALA A 62 10.16 3.29 2.80
C ALA A 62 8.96 3.30 3.75
N TYR A 63 8.11 4.29 3.64
CA TYR A 63 7.03 4.50 4.60
C TYR A 63 5.68 4.56 3.92
N THR A 64 4.68 3.98 4.58
CA THR A 64 3.30 4.30 4.29
C THR A 64 2.92 5.64 4.95
N THR A 65 1.98 6.35 4.35
CA THR A 65 1.45 7.61 4.90
C THR A 65 0.57 7.38 6.14
N SER A 66 0.01 6.18 6.26
CA SER A 66 -0.82 5.76 7.39
C SER A 66 -0.78 4.23 7.46
N SER A 67 -0.55 3.65 8.62
CA SER A 67 -0.43 2.19 8.78
C SER A 67 -1.79 1.47 8.71
N LEU A 68 -2.56 1.77 7.66
CA LEU A 68 -3.86 1.16 7.32
C LEU A 68 -4.02 1.00 5.81
N CYS A 69 -4.73 -0.07 5.41
CA CYS A 69 -4.90 -0.45 4.00
C CYS A 69 -5.47 0.67 3.13
N VAL A 70 -6.65 1.19 3.47
CA VAL A 70 -7.35 2.21 2.65
C VAL A 70 -6.53 3.48 2.48
N PRO A 71 -6.02 4.13 3.56
CA PRO A 71 -5.22 5.35 3.41
C PRO A 71 -3.94 5.14 2.60
N THR A 72 -3.26 4.00 2.78
CA THR A 72 -2.05 3.70 2.01
C THR A 72 -2.35 3.55 0.52
N ARG A 73 -3.36 2.74 0.18
CA ARG A 73 -3.77 2.51 -1.21
C ARG A 73 -4.27 3.80 -1.86
N TYR A 74 -5.01 4.64 -1.12
CA TYR A 74 -5.38 5.99 -1.54
C TYR A 74 -4.14 6.81 -1.92
N SER A 75 -3.13 6.83 -1.04
CA SER A 75 -1.89 7.59 -1.29
C SER A 75 -1.10 7.04 -2.47
N CYS A 76 -1.04 5.71 -2.64
CA CYS A 76 -0.38 5.07 -3.79
C CYS A 76 -1.01 5.49 -5.12
N LEU A 77 -2.33 5.59 -5.17
CA LEU A 77 -3.07 5.82 -6.41
C LEU A 77 -3.36 7.31 -6.69
N THR A 78 -3.34 8.18 -5.67
CA THR A 78 -3.54 9.62 -5.84
C THR A 78 -2.26 10.44 -5.77
N GLY A 79 -1.19 9.89 -5.18
CA GLY A 79 0.02 10.65 -4.87
C GLY A 79 -0.14 11.67 -3.74
N SER A 80 -1.23 11.57 -2.96
CA SER A 80 -1.59 12.55 -1.92
C SER A 80 -1.68 11.90 -0.55
N TYR A 81 -1.42 12.70 0.49
CA TYR A 81 -1.65 12.26 1.87
C TYR A 81 -3.14 12.05 2.14
N PRO A 82 -3.51 11.04 2.99
CA PRO A 82 -4.91 10.71 3.28
C PRO A 82 -5.72 11.89 3.83
N SER A 83 -5.12 12.77 4.61
CA SER A 83 -5.79 13.99 5.12
C SER A 83 -6.27 14.95 4.03
N ARG A 84 -5.88 14.76 2.77
CA ARG A 84 -6.43 15.52 1.63
C ARG A 84 -7.74 14.94 1.10
N SER A 85 -8.10 13.71 1.50
CA SER A 85 -9.35 13.09 1.07
C SER A 85 -10.55 13.97 1.41
N ARG A 86 -11.46 14.12 0.45
CA ARG A 86 -12.72 14.85 0.60
C ARG A 86 -13.90 13.90 0.82
N ASN A 87 -13.63 12.62 0.96
CA ASN A 87 -14.65 11.64 1.22
C ASN A 87 -15.45 11.99 2.47
N ARG A 88 -16.78 11.83 2.41
CA ARG A 88 -17.70 12.17 3.52
C ARG A 88 -17.39 11.39 4.81
N TYR A 89 -16.87 10.18 4.70
CA TYR A 89 -16.51 9.33 5.85
C TYR A 89 -15.18 9.73 6.48
N PHE A 90 -14.39 10.54 5.78
CA PHE A 90 -13.13 11.07 6.31
C PHE A 90 -13.31 12.35 7.16
N LYS A 91 -14.49 12.96 7.14
CA LYS A 91 -14.77 14.20 7.90
C LYS A 91 -14.49 14.06 9.38
N ASP A 92 -14.78 12.87 9.92
CA ASP A 92 -14.62 12.59 11.34
C ASP A 92 -13.30 11.90 11.68
N TYR A 93 -12.37 11.84 10.73
CA TYR A 93 -11.07 11.17 10.90
C TYR A 93 -10.27 11.69 12.10
N ASN A 94 -10.26 13.00 12.32
CA ASN A 94 -9.63 13.61 13.50
C ASN A 94 -10.47 13.48 14.80
N LEU A 95 -11.72 13.05 14.68
CA LEU A 95 -12.64 12.89 15.79
C LEU A 95 -12.74 11.44 16.28
N GLN A 96 -12.08 10.50 15.59
CA GLN A 96 -12.13 9.09 15.97
C GLN A 96 -10.84 8.68 16.68
N PRO A 97 -10.93 8.08 17.88
CA PRO A 97 -9.76 7.58 18.60
C PRO A 97 -9.12 6.39 17.88
N VAL A 98 -9.90 5.68 17.06
CA VAL A 98 -9.44 4.63 16.17
C VAL A 98 -9.63 5.12 14.74
N VAL A 99 -8.54 5.10 13.99
CA VAL A 99 -8.58 5.40 12.57
C VAL A 99 -9.39 4.30 11.89
N ARG A 100 -10.57 4.67 11.41
CA ARG A 100 -11.26 3.83 10.45
C ARG A 100 -10.74 4.14 9.05
N ASN A 101 -10.79 3.14 8.18
CA ASN A 101 -10.49 3.27 6.77
C ASN A 101 -11.47 4.26 6.09
N GLY A 102 -11.24 5.55 6.23
CA GLY A 102 -12.15 6.59 5.74
C GLY A 102 -11.65 7.34 4.51
N ALA A 103 -10.41 7.11 4.07
CA ALA A 103 -9.83 7.75 2.89
C ALA A 103 -10.22 6.98 1.61
N PHE A 104 -11.52 6.69 1.45
CA PHE A 104 -12.07 6.12 0.22
C PHE A 104 -12.08 7.18 -0.89
N PHE A 105 -12.06 6.73 -2.14
CA PHE A 105 -12.22 7.63 -3.28
C PHE A 105 -13.59 8.29 -3.28
N CYS A 106 -13.62 9.49 -3.81
CA CYS A 106 -14.84 10.23 -4.11
C CYS A 106 -14.75 10.83 -5.52
N GLU A 107 -15.85 11.30 -6.03
CA GLU A 107 -15.96 11.82 -7.41
C GLU A 107 -14.96 12.93 -7.77
N THR A 108 -14.46 13.65 -6.76
CA THR A 108 -13.48 14.73 -6.96
C THR A 108 -12.05 14.28 -6.91
N ASP A 109 -11.78 13.05 -6.50
CA ASP A 109 -10.43 12.51 -6.48
C ASP A 109 -9.95 12.21 -7.91
N ARG A 110 -8.67 12.41 -8.16
CA ARG A 110 -8.00 12.07 -9.40
C ARG A 110 -6.87 11.12 -9.12
N THR A 111 -6.74 10.11 -9.94
CA THR A 111 -5.73 9.07 -9.80
C THR A 111 -4.57 9.28 -10.77
N ILE A 112 -3.41 8.75 -10.39
CA ILE A 112 -2.27 8.66 -11.33
C ILE A 112 -2.61 7.76 -12.53
N VAL A 113 -3.53 6.81 -12.35
CA VAL A 113 -3.92 5.87 -13.39
C VAL A 113 -4.64 6.59 -14.53
N GLU A 114 -5.54 7.56 -14.23
CA GLU A 114 -6.14 8.42 -15.25
C GLU A 114 -5.08 9.16 -16.09
N ALA A 115 -4.04 9.66 -15.42
CA ALA A 115 -2.96 10.38 -16.11
C ALA A 115 -2.08 9.44 -16.95
N ILE A 116 -1.74 8.27 -16.43
CA ILE A 116 -0.96 7.24 -17.10
C ILE A 116 -1.73 6.67 -18.30
N GLN A 117 -3.05 6.42 -18.15
CA GLN A 117 -3.91 6.02 -19.25
C GLN A 117 -3.91 7.07 -20.38
N LYS A 118 -4.08 8.36 -20.02
CA LYS A 118 -4.00 9.47 -21.00
C LYS A 118 -2.63 9.60 -21.65
N ALA A 119 -1.56 9.15 -20.99
CA ALA A 119 -0.24 9.06 -21.59
C ALA A 119 -0.08 7.86 -22.54
N GLY A 120 -1.15 7.07 -22.74
CA GLY A 120 -1.20 5.98 -23.72
C GLY A 120 -0.78 4.61 -23.17
N TYR A 121 -0.88 4.40 -21.86
CA TYR A 121 -0.71 3.07 -21.25
C TYR A 121 -2.02 2.29 -21.27
N PHE A 122 -1.93 0.98 -21.45
CA PHE A 122 -3.03 0.07 -21.16
C PHE A 122 -3.01 -0.25 -19.66
N THR A 123 -4.11 0.01 -18.94
CA THR A 123 -4.13 0.02 -17.48
C THR A 123 -5.00 -1.09 -16.91
N GLY A 124 -4.51 -1.78 -15.86
CA GLY A 124 -5.23 -2.89 -15.27
C GLY A 124 -5.12 -2.99 -13.76
N ALA A 125 -6.16 -3.58 -13.15
CA ALA A 125 -6.21 -3.92 -11.73
C ALA A 125 -6.66 -5.37 -11.55
N ALA A 126 -6.01 -6.07 -10.59
CA ALA A 126 -6.40 -7.40 -10.12
C ALA A 126 -6.18 -7.50 -8.61
N GLY A 127 -7.02 -8.27 -7.92
CA GLY A 127 -6.91 -8.52 -6.48
C GLY A 127 -7.62 -7.49 -5.60
N LYS A 128 -7.08 -7.23 -4.42
CA LYS A 128 -7.73 -6.40 -3.39
C LYS A 128 -7.76 -4.92 -3.78
N TRP A 129 -8.96 -4.36 -3.85
CA TRP A 129 -9.15 -2.94 -4.14
C TRP A 129 -9.18 -2.07 -2.87
N HIS A 130 -10.19 -2.24 -2.06
CA HIS A 130 -10.38 -1.61 -0.73
C HIS A 130 -10.38 -0.07 -0.72
N ASN A 131 -10.67 0.60 -1.83
CA ASN A 131 -10.70 2.06 -1.92
C ASN A 131 -12.09 2.67 -2.16
N ASP A 132 -13.13 1.83 -2.29
CA ASP A 132 -14.51 2.29 -2.37
C ASP A 132 -15.25 1.98 -1.07
N TYR A 133 -16.25 2.80 -0.78
CA TYR A 133 -17.10 2.59 0.38
C TYR A 133 -18.11 1.47 0.14
N HIS A 134 -18.27 0.59 1.11
CA HIS A 134 -19.07 -0.63 0.98
C HIS A 134 -20.56 -0.39 0.74
N ASP A 135 -21.14 0.74 1.22
CA ASP A 135 -22.54 1.10 0.97
C ASP A 135 -22.91 1.09 -0.52
N LEU A 136 -21.92 1.23 -1.41
CA LEU A 136 -22.13 1.16 -2.85
C LEU A 136 -22.36 -0.28 -3.35
N LEU A 137 -21.98 -1.27 -2.56
CA LEU A 137 -22.02 -2.67 -2.93
C LEU A 137 -23.17 -3.39 -2.22
N PRO A 138 -23.85 -4.34 -2.88
CA PRO A 138 -24.83 -5.21 -2.23
C PRO A 138 -24.26 -6.10 -1.11
N LEU A 139 -22.93 -6.25 -1.00
CA LEU A 139 -22.22 -7.08 -0.01
C LEU A 139 -22.69 -6.82 1.42
N ASP A 140 -22.84 -5.56 1.83
CA ASP A 140 -23.26 -5.20 3.20
C ASP A 140 -24.66 -5.69 3.58
N LYS A 141 -25.43 -6.12 2.58
CA LYS A 141 -26.80 -6.64 2.76
C LYS A 141 -26.86 -8.16 2.77
N ILE A 142 -25.72 -8.84 2.54
CA ILE A 142 -25.63 -10.29 2.55
C ILE A 142 -25.38 -10.74 4.00
N PRO A 143 -26.23 -11.62 4.56
CA PRO A 143 -26.01 -12.17 5.89
C PRO A 143 -24.70 -12.97 5.97
N GLN A 144 -24.02 -12.92 7.11
CA GLN A 144 -22.76 -13.63 7.32
C GLN A 144 -22.88 -15.16 7.23
N ASP A 145 -24.05 -15.71 7.53
CA ASP A 145 -24.37 -17.13 7.44
C ASP A 145 -25.07 -17.53 6.13
N ALA A 146 -25.10 -16.62 5.13
CA ALA A 146 -25.73 -16.88 3.83
C ALA A 146 -25.02 -18.01 3.06
N ASP A 147 -25.81 -18.85 2.39
CA ASP A 147 -25.31 -19.86 1.45
C ASP A 147 -24.97 -19.17 0.12
N PRO A 148 -23.69 -19.20 -0.33
CA PRO A 148 -23.29 -18.63 -1.61
C PRO A 148 -23.94 -19.31 -2.84
N ASN A 149 -24.49 -20.51 -2.67
CA ASN A 149 -25.21 -21.23 -3.73
C ASN A 149 -26.69 -20.81 -3.84
N ASP A 150 -27.23 -20.09 -2.85
CA ASP A 150 -28.59 -19.52 -2.97
C ASP A 150 -28.61 -18.56 -4.18
N PRO A 151 -29.58 -18.73 -5.11
CA PRO A 151 -29.64 -17.92 -6.33
C PRO A 151 -29.69 -16.41 -6.09
N LYS A 152 -30.35 -15.97 -5.00
CA LYS A 152 -30.43 -14.54 -4.64
C LYS A 152 -29.09 -14.04 -4.14
N ILE A 153 -28.43 -14.79 -3.26
CA ILE A 153 -27.11 -14.47 -2.72
C ILE A 153 -26.08 -14.42 -3.87
N LYS A 154 -26.08 -15.42 -4.72
CA LYS A 154 -25.22 -15.45 -5.91
C LYS A 154 -25.41 -14.24 -6.83
N SER A 155 -26.67 -13.84 -7.07
CA SER A 155 -26.95 -12.61 -7.84
C SER A 155 -26.37 -11.38 -7.15
N MET A 156 -26.48 -11.24 -5.83
CA MET A 156 -25.93 -10.10 -5.08
C MET A 156 -24.40 -10.08 -5.11
N LEU A 157 -23.72 -11.23 -5.04
CA LEU A 157 -22.26 -11.33 -5.17
C LEU A 157 -21.82 -10.90 -6.56
N LEU A 158 -22.46 -11.40 -7.62
CA LEU A 158 -22.16 -11.01 -9.01
C LEU A 158 -22.40 -9.53 -9.29
N ASP A 159 -23.50 -8.97 -8.75
CA ASP A 159 -23.79 -7.53 -8.85
C ASP A 159 -22.72 -6.70 -8.13
N SER A 160 -22.27 -7.15 -6.95
CA SER A 160 -21.22 -6.47 -6.20
C SER A 160 -19.91 -6.43 -6.99
N VAL A 161 -19.50 -7.56 -7.58
CA VAL A 161 -18.28 -7.62 -8.40
C VAL A 161 -18.43 -6.73 -9.64
N ARG A 162 -19.59 -6.74 -10.32
CA ARG A 162 -19.83 -5.90 -11.50
C ARG A 162 -19.73 -4.41 -11.14
N ILE A 163 -20.41 -3.97 -10.08
CA ILE A 163 -20.36 -2.58 -9.62
C ILE A 163 -18.92 -2.18 -9.26
N GLN A 164 -18.19 -3.05 -8.55
CA GLN A 164 -16.82 -2.80 -8.16
C GLN A 164 -15.90 -2.63 -9.38
N ARG A 165 -16.04 -3.46 -10.41
CA ARG A 165 -15.31 -3.34 -11.68
C ARG A 165 -15.58 -2.01 -12.37
N ASP A 166 -16.86 -1.60 -12.45
CA ASP A 166 -17.26 -0.34 -13.08
C ASP A 166 -16.68 0.87 -12.32
N LEU A 167 -16.70 0.84 -10.98
CA LEU A 167 -16.06 1.87 -10.15
C LEU A 167 -14.55 1.95 -10.42
N ILE A 168 -13.84 0.82 -10.42
CA ILE A 168 -12.39 0.79 -10.68
C ILE A 168 -12.09 1.36 -12.07
N LYS A 169 -12.87 0.99 -13.09
CA LYS A 169 -12.70 1.53 -14.45
C LYS A 169 -12.93 3.04 -14.50
N SER A 170 -13.83 3.59 -13.69
CA SER A 170 -14.06 5.04 -13.61
C SER A 170 -12.85 5.82 -13.09
N TYR A 171 -11.89 5.15 -12.43
CA TYR A 171 -10.64 5.74 -11.94
C TYR A 171 -9.46 5.61 -12.93
N GLY A 172 -9.74 5.28 -14.20
CA GLY A 172 -8.73 5.25 -15.27
C GLY A 172 -8.18 3.86 -15.60
N PHE A 173 -8.80 2.78 -15.11
CA PHE A 173 -8.41 1.42 -15.47
C PHE A 173 -9.20 0.91 -16.68
N ASP A 174 -8.51 0.38 -17.69
CA ASP A 174 -9.13 -0.29 -18.86
C ASP A 174 -9.62 -1.69 -18.49
N TYR A 175 -8.91 -2.36 -17.58
CA TYR A 175 -9.17 -3.71 -17.12
C TYR A 175 -9.31 -3.72 -15.57
N ALA A 176 -10.33 -4.42 -15.08
CA ALA A 176 -10.53 -4.65 -13.65
C ALA A 176 -11.22 -6.01 -13.48
N GLU A 177 -10.44 -7.06 -13.24
CA GLU A 177 -10.96 -8.42 -13.12
C GLU A 177 -10.33 -9.12 -11.91
N ASN A 178 -10.99 -10.17 -11.44
CA ASN A 178 -10.55 -10.95 -10.29
C ASN A 178 -10.33 -10.05 -9.05
N ILE A 179 -11.31 -9.19 -8.76
CA ILE A 179 -11.25 -8.17 -7.73
C ILE A 179 -11.87 -8.66 -6.43
N PHE A 180 -11.17 -8.47 -5.33
CA PHE A 180 -11.71 -8.49 -3.97
C PHE A 180 -12.06 -7.06 -3.53
N ALA A 181 -13.27 -6.82 -3.06
CA ALA A 181 -13.72 -5.49 -2.64
C ALA A 181 -12.87 -4.94 -1.47
N GLY A 182 -12.42 -5.81 -0.57
CA GLY A 182 -11.56 -5.47 0.56
C GLY A 182 -11.08 -6.72 1.32
N ASN A 183 -11.16 -6.70 2.64
CA ASN A 183 -10.76 -7.83 3.48
C ASN A 183 -11.72 -9.01 3.31
N VAL A 184 -11.18 -10.21 3.18
CA VAL A 184 -12.03 -11.40 2.99
C VAL A 184 -12.86 -11.74 4.23
N GLU A 185 -12.32 -11.51 5.44
CA GLU A 185 -12.96 -11.84 6.71
C GLU A 185 -14.03 -10.83 7.18
N ASP A 186 -14.07 -9.63 6.59
CA ASP A 186 -14.96 -8.56 7.02
C ASP A 186 -16.12 -8.29 6.06
N GLN A 187 -16.03 -8.78 4.82
CA GLN A 187 -16.87 -8.29 3.73
C GLN A 187 -17.68 -9.35 3.01
N TYR A 188 -17.37 -10.62 3.22
CA TYR A 188 -18.01 -11.73 2.54
C TYR A 188 -18.73 -12.64 3.54
N PRO A 189 -19.74 -13.41 3.09
CA PRO A 189 -20.30 -14.47 3.89
C PRO A 189 -19.20 -15.41 4.40
N LYS A 190 -19.37 -15.94 5.61
CA LYS A 190 -18.37 -16.80 6.26
C LYS A 190 -17.87 -17.96 5.40
N ALA A 191 -18.74 -18.49 4.56
CA ALA A 191 -18.38 -19.54 3.59
C ALA A 191 -17.41 -19.07 2.49
N LEU A 192 -17.22 -17.77 2.32
CA LEU A 192 -16.31 -17.16 1.34
C LEU A 192 -15.13 -16.40 2.01
N GLU A 193 -14.95 -16.53 3.31
CA GLU A 193 -13.85 -15.91 4.06
C GLU A 193 -12.52 -16.64 3.85
N HIS A 194 -12.10 -16.84 2.60
CA HIS A 194 -10.87 -17.52 2.24
C HIS A 194 -10.02 -16.67 1.30
N HIS A 195 -8.69 -16.73 1.50
CA HIS A 195 -7.77 -16.17 0.50
C HIS A 195 -7.75 -17.04 -0.76
N ASN A 196 -7.61 -16.40 -1.91
CA ASN A 196 -7.42 -17.09 -3.16
C ASN A 196 -6.38 -16.36 -4.01
N VAL A 197 -5.10 -16.73 -3.80
CA VAL A 197 -3.96 -16.15 -4.54
C VAL A 197 -4.02 -16.53 -6.01
N GLU A 198 -4.45 -17.77 -6.35
CA GLU A 198 -4.63 -18.22 -7.73
C GLU A 198 -5.60 -17.34 -8.50
N TYR A 199 -6.71 -16.93 -7.85
CA TYR A 199 -7.68 -16.04 -8.47
C TYR A 199 -7.09 -14.68 -8.80
N ILE A 200 -6.25 -14.11 -7.89
CA ILE A 200 -5.57 -12.84 -8.11
C ILE A 200 -4.53 -12.96 -9.23
N VAL A 201 -3.70 -14.01 -9.18
CA VAL A 201 -2.68 -14.30 -10.20
C VAL A 201 -3.31 -14.49 -11.56
N LYS A 202 -4.46 -15.21 -11.63
CA LYS A 202 -5.19 -15.36 -12.89
C LYS A 202 -5.60 -14.01 -13.48
N GLY A 203 -6.12 -13.10 -12.68
CA GLY A 203 -6.47 -11.76 -13.15
C GLY A 203 -5.27 -11.00 -13.73
N ALA A 204 -4.08 -11.12 -13.11
CA ALA A 204 -2.86 -10.53 -13.62
C ALA A 204 -2.39 -11.19 -14.94
N ILE A 205 -2.44 -12.52 -15.03
CA ILE A 205 -2.07 -13.27 -16.25
C ILE A 205 -3.01 -12.93 -17.40
N ASP A 206 -4.33 -12.95 -17.17
CA ASP A 206 -5.33 -12.61 -18.19
C ASP A 206 -5.12 -11.16 -18.72
N PHE A 207 -4.77 -10.22 -17.82
CA PHE A 207 -4.39 -8.87 -18.23
C PHE A 207 -3.15 -8.87 -19.14
N LEU A 208 -2.09 -9.60 -18.76
CA LEU A 208 -0.86 -9.67 -19.54
C LEU A 208 -1.07 -10.32 -20.91
N ASP A 209 -2.01 -11.26 -21.02
CA ASP A 209 -2.35 -11.92 -22.28
C ASP A 209 -3.09 -11.00 -23.26
N ILE A 210 -3.92 -10.08 -22.74
CA ILE A 210 -4.67 -9.13 -23.58
C ILE A 210 -3.97 -7.78 -23.75
N ALA A 211 -2.98 -7.46 -22.92
CA ALA A 211 -2.24 -6.19 -23.03
C ALA A 211 -1.52 -6.09 -24.38
N PRO A 212 -1.78 -5.06 -25.20
CA PRO A 212 -1.19 -4.92 -26.53
C PRO A 212 0.34 -4.96 -26.47
N LYS A 213 0.97 -5.61 -27.46
CA LYS A 213 2.44 -5.78 -27.49
C LYS A 213 3.18 -4.49 -27.82
N ASP A 214 2.53 -3.59 -28.53
CA ASP A 214 3.03 -2.31 -29.02
C ASP A 214 2.66 -1.13 -28.11
N GLN A 215 2.03 -1.41 -26.95
CA GLN A 215 1.61 -0.41 -25.98
C GLN A 215 2.17 -0.77 -24.60
N PRO A 216 2.75 0.18 -23.86
CA PRO A 216 3.17 -0.05 -22.49
C PRO A 216 1.94 -0.25 -21.59
N PHE A 217 2.10 -1.01 -20.49
CA PHE A 217 1.03 -1.22 -19.54
C PHE A 217 1.37 -0.71 -18.13
N PHE A 218 0.31 -0.42 -17.38
CA PHE A 218 0.33 -0.26 -15.92
C PHE A 218 -0.57 -1.33 -15.31
N LEU A 219 -0.01 -2.20 -14.47
CA LEU A 219 -0.77 -3.25 -13.78
C LEU A 219 -0.64 -3.11 -12.27
N TRP A 220 -1.77 -2.93 -11.59
CA TRP A 220 -1.92 -2.94 -10.15
C TRP A 220 -2.39 -4.33 -9.71
N THR A 221 -1.50 -5.11 -9.09
CA THR A 221 -1.82 -6.44 -8.55
C THR A 221 -1.72 -6.40 -7.04
N ALA A 222 -2.86 -6.51 -6.36
CA ALA A 222 -2.94 -6.38 -4.92
C ALA A 222 -3.42 -7.70 -4.29
N PHE A 223 -2.54 -8.29 -3.48
CA PHE A 223 -2.85 -9.53 -2.76
C PHE A 223 -3.71 -9.25 -1.52
N THR A 224 -4.50 -10.22 -1.12
CA THR A 224 -5.23 -10.22 0.15
C THR A 224 -4.40 -10.79 1.29
N THR A 225 -3.31 -11.49 0.97
CA THR A 225 -2.33 -12.02 1.90
C THR A 225 -1.30 -10.92 2.23
N THR A 226 -0.82 -10.81 3.45
CA THR A 226 -0.90 -11.74 4.59
C THR A 226 -1.92 -11.30 5.66
N HIS A 227 -2.96 -10.56 5.27
CA HIS A 227 -4.07 -10.21 6.17
C HIS A 227 -4.75 -11.49 6.70
N GLY A 228 -5.61 -11.40 7.71
CA GLY A 228 -6.47 -12.52 8.09
C GLY A 228 -7.49 -12.90 7.01
N PRO A 229 -8.04 -14.11 7.05
CA PRO A 229 -7.73 -15.19 7.99
C PRO A 229 -6.37 -15.84 7.71
N ARG A 230 -5.64 -16.22 8.77
CA ARG A 230 -4.34 -16.90 8.67
C ARG A 230 -4.53 -18.41 8.73
N GLU A 231 -5.01 -18.96 7.64
CA GLU A 231 -5.23 -20.38 7.49
C GLU A 231 -4.05 -21.08 6.81
N PRO A 232 -3.83 -22.38 7.10
CA PRO A 232 -2.87 -23.18 6.35
C PRO A 232 -3.27 -23.26 4.87
N ILE A 233 -2.27 -23.30 3.97
CA ILE A 233 -2.52 -23.38 2.52
C ILE A 233 -3.38 -24.62 2.16
N GLU A 234 -3.20 -25.72 2.87
CA GLU A 234 -3.94 -26.96 2.63
C GLU A 234 -5.44 -26.82 2.83
N THR A 235 -5.86 -25.93 3.74
CA THR A 235 -7.27 -25.73 4.09
C THR A 235 -7.93 -24.63 3.29
N ALA A 236 -7.15 -23.77 2.64
CA ALA A 236 -7.71 -22.70 1.82
C ALA A 236 -8.37 -23.28 0.55
N ASP A 237 -9.60 -22.90 0.27
CA ASP A 237 -10.38 -23.38 -0.86
C ASP A 237 -10.24 -22.44 -2.07
N VAL A 238 -9.49 -22.86 -3.10
CA VAL A 238 -9.28 -22.08 -4.34
C VAL A 238 -10.51 -21.95 -5.23
N THR A 239 -11.58 -22.65 -4.91
CA THR A 239 -12.86 -22.42 -5.59
C THR A 239 -13.59 -21.21 -5.03
N VAL A 240 -13.24 -20.76 -3.83
CA VAL A 240 -13.83 -19.58 -3.20
C VAL A 240 -13.36 -18.31 -3.87
N THR A 241 -14.30 -17.53 -4.38
CA THR A 241 -14.06 -16.25 -5.04
C THR A 241 -15.08 -15.20 -4.58
N PRO A 242 -14.85 -13.92 -4.84
CA PRO A 242 -15.84 -12.87 -4.62
C PRO A 242 -17.19 -13.07 -5.33
N GLU A 243 -17.23 -13.90 -6.36
CA GLU A 243 -18.42 -14.23 -7.15
C GLU A 243 -19.18 -15.46 -6.60
N GLY A 244 -18.66 -16.10 -5.54
CA GLY A 244 -19.07 -17.40 -5.04
C GLY A 244 -18.07 -18.48 -5.43
N TYR A 245 -18.51 -19.74 -5.59
CA TYR A 245 -17.63 -20.84 -5.96
C TYR A 245 -17.34 -20.85 -7.48
N SER A 246 -16.05 -20.95 -7.83
CA SER A 246 -15.58 -20.95 -9.22
C SER A 246 -14.27 -21.74 -9.37
N GLU A 247 -14.20 -22.60 -10.37
CA GLU A 247 -12.99 -23.39 -10.70
C GLU A 247 -12.03 -22.67 -11.67
N LYS A 248 -12.34 -21.43 -12.10
CA LYS A 248 -11.62 -20.72 -13.15
C LYS A 248 -10.12 -20.51 -12.88
N ALA A 249 -9.71 -20.45 -11.61
CA ALA A 249 -8.32 -20.20 -11.22
C ALA A 249 -7.54 -21.46 -10.83
N ILE A 250 -8.20 -22.62 -10.78
CA ILE A 250 -7.56 -23.87 -10.37
C ILE A 250 -6.40 -24.22 -11.32
N GLY A 251 -5.25 -24.54 -10.72
CA GLY A 251 -4.07 -25.03 -11.44
C GLY A 251 -3.20 -23.97 -12.10
N ILE A 252 -3.53 -22.67 -11.98
CA ILE A 252 -2.70 -21.61 -12.60
C ILE A 252 -1.30 -21.53 -11.98
N MET A 253 -1.15 -21.94 -10.72
CA MET A 253 0.12 -21.99 -10.00
C MET A 253 0.67 -23.43 -9.86
N GLY A 254 0.08 -24.40 -10.55
CA GLY A 254 0.38 -25.81 -10.37
C GLY A 254 -0.35 -26.43 -9.18
N PRO A 255 -0.01 -27.69 -8.80
CA PRO A 255 -0.64 -28.36 -7.67
C PRO A 255 -0.30 -27.68 -6.33
N ARG A 256 -1.30 -27.27 -5.56
CA ARG A 256 -1.13 -26.63 -4.24
C ARG A 256 -0.47 -27.53 -3.21
N SER A 257 -0.72 -28.85 -3.29
CA SER A 257 -0.05 -29.84 -2.44
C SER A 257 1.46 -29.73 -2.52
N ASP A 258 2.01 -29.38 -3.68
CA ASP A 258 3.45 -29.21 -3.88
C ASP A 258 3.97 -27.95 -3.17
N ILE A 259 3.21 -26.85 -3.19
CA ILE A 259 3.56 -25.62 -2.46
C ILE A 259 3.55 -25.89 -0.96
N SER A 260 2.49 -26.47 -0.45
CA SER A 260 2.37 -26.84 0.95
C SER A 260 3.45 -27.81 1.42
N GLU A 261 3.71 -28.88 0.67
CA GLU A 261 4.75 -29.87 1.04
C GLU A 261 6.14 -29.25 1.05
N ARG A 262 6.49 -28.39 0.08
CA ARG A 262 7.78 -27.69 0.06
C ARG A 262 7.97 -26.76 1.25
N HIS A 263 6.88 -26.20 1.80
CA HIS A 263 6.91 -25.15 2.81
C HIS A 263 6.21 -25.53 4.13
N LYS A 264 6.01 -26.83 4.37
CA LYS A 264 5.31 -27.35 5.55
C LYS A 264 5.90 -26.92 6.91
N ASN A 265 7.15 -26.49 6.94
CA ASN A 265 7.84 -26.00 8.14
C ASN A 265 7.81 -24.48 8.29
N VAL A 266 7.14 -23.76 7.38
CA VAL A 266 7.01 -22.31 7.42
C VAL A 266 5.71 -21.95 8.12
N THR A 267 5.80 -21.20 9.21
CA THR A 267 4.62 -20.74 9.98
C THR A 267 3.76 -19.74 9.24
N GLU A 268 4.35 -19.00 8.29
CA GLU A 268 3.69 -17.97 7.52
C GLU A 268 3.49 -18.42 6.06
N GLN A 269 2.81 -19.53 5.87
CA GLN A 269 2.60 -20.15 4.55
C GLN A 269 1.93 -19.22 3.55
N THR A 270 1.07 -18.29 3.99
CA THR A 270 0.42 -17.30 3.10
C THR A 270 1.41 -16.37 2.41
N VAL A 271 2.57 -16.10 3.04
CA VAL A 271 3.69 -15.35 2.42
C VAL A 271 4.27 -16.13 1.25
N ILE A 272 4.52 -17.42 1.47
CA ILE A 272 5.10 -18.30 0.44
C ILE A 272 4.12 -18.51 -0.71
N TRP A 273 2.85 -18.66 -0.43
CA TRP A 273 1.82 -18.77 -1.45
C TRP A 273 1.77 -17.52 -2.35
N MET A 274 1.85 -16.33 -1.74
CA MET A 274 1.96 -15.08 -2.48
C MET A 274 3.25 -15.00 -3.29
N ASP A 275 4.39 -15.38 -2.71
CA ASP A 275 5.69 -15.36 -3.39
C ASP A 275 5.70 -16.26 -4.62
N GLU A 276 5.13 -17.47 -4.53
CA GLU A 276 4.96 -18.38 -5.67
C GLU A 276 4.05 -17.75 -6.75
N GLY A 277 2.96 -17.08 -6.34
CA GLY A 277 2.09 -16.35 -7.27
C GLY A 277 2.81 -15.20 -7.98
N ILE A 278 3.66 -14.48 -7.27
CA ILE A 278 4.55 -13.46 -7.87
C ILE A 278 5.45 -14.11 -8.91
N GLY A 279 6.03 -15.29 -8.61
CA GLY A 279 6.85 -16.05 -9.54
C GLY A 279 6.16 -16.32 -10.86
N VAL A 280 4.89 -16.78 -10.83
CA VAL A 280 4.09 -17.04 -12.04
C VAL A 280 3.92 -15.77 -12.88
N ILE A 281 3.67 -14.62 -12.25
CA ILE A 281 3.54 -13.33 -12.98
C ILE A 281 4.87 -12.92 -13.61
N LEU A 282 5.99 -13.07 -12.90
CA LEU A 282 7.33 -12.76 -13.42
C LEU A 282 7.71 -13.66 -14.59
N ASP A 283 7.40 -14.96 -14.52
CA ASP A 283 7.65 -15.91 -15.58
C ASP A 283 6.81 -15.59 -16.84
N LYS A 284 5.55 -15.17 -16.66
CA LYS A 284 4.72 -14.68 -17.77
C LYS A 284 5.32 -13.46 -18.46
N LEU A 285 5.82 -12.49 -17.71
CA LEU A 285 6.53 -11.33 -18.26
C LEU A 285 7.78 -11.74 -19.04
N LYS A 286 8.52 -12.74 -18.52
CA LYS A 286 9.71 -13.28 -19.18
C LYS A 286 9.34 -14.00 -20.49
N GLU A 287 8.29 -14.82 -20.49
CA GLU A 287 7.78 -15.49 -21.70
C GLU A 287 7.40 -14.50 -22.80
N GLN A 288 6.92 -13.31 -22.41
CA GLN A 288 6.53 -12.24 -23.33
C GLN A 288 7.67 -11.28 -23.70
N ASP A 289 8.93 -11.54 -23.28
CA ASP A 289 10.10 -10.66 -23.44
C ASP A 289 9.89 -9.24 -22.89
N ARG A 290 9.04 -9.08 -21.86
CA ARG A 290 8.70 -7.79 -21.23
C ARG A 290 9.38 -7.57 -19.88
N LEU A 291 9.90 -8.61 -19.23
CA LEU A 291 10.37 -8.57 -17.84
C LEU A 291 11.39 -7.48 -17.57
N ASP A 292 12.38 -7.30 -18.45
CA ASP A 292 13.48 -6.36 -18.22
C ASP A 292 13.12 -4.91 -18.57
N ASN A 293 12.10 -4.72 -19.42
CA ASN A 293 11.52 -3.40 -19.68
C ASN A 293 10.24 -3.14 -18.85
N THR A 294 10.14 -3.75 -17.67
CA THR A 294 9.07 -3.50 -16.70
C THR A 294 9.69 -2.96 -15.41
N LEU A 295 9.25 -1.76 -14.99
CA LEU A 295 9.45 -1.30 -13.64
C LEU A 295 8.54 -2.10 -12.72
N ILE A 296 9.12 -2.94 -11.89
CA ILE A 296 8.41 -3.78 -10.92
C ILE A 296 8.64 -3.19 -9.53
N ILE A 297 7.55 -2.88 -8.84
CA ILE A 297 7.58 -2.47 -7.43
C ILE A 297 6.86 -3.54 -6.61
N PHE A 298 7.54 -4.08 -5.61
CA PHE A 298 6.93 -4.85 -4.54
C PHE A 298 6.90 -4.02 -3.27
N LEU A 299 5.74 -3.92 -2.62
CA LEU A 299 5.58 -3.22 -1.34
C LEU A 299 4.46 -3.86 -0.50
N SER A 300 4.43 -3.54 0.80
CA SER A 300 3.25 -3.75 1.64
C SER A 300 2.48 -2.46 1.86
N ASP A 301 1.17 -2.57 2.09
CA ASP A 301 0.36 -1.40 2.45
C ASP A 301 0.62 -0.92 3.90
N GLN A 302 0.96 -1.81 4.83
CA GLN A 302 1.50 -1.55 6.18
C GLN A 302 2.09 -2.83 6.75
N GLN A 303 2.80 -2.72 7.87
CA GLN A 303 3.16 -3.89 8.65
C GLN A 303 2.05 -4.25 9.64
N ASN A 304 1.79 -5.55 9.82
CA ASN A 304 0.76 -6.06 10.73
C ASN A 304 1.07 -5.76 12.19
N THR A 305 2.34 -5.86 12.60
CA THR A 305 2.76 -5.71 14.01
C THR A 305 2.39 -4.35 14.57
N GLY A 306 2.53 -3.28 13.80
CA GLY A 306 2.19 -1.93 14.20
C GLY A 306 1.00 -1.34 13.46
N LYS A 307 0.12 -2.17 12.89
CA LYS A 307 -1.09 -1.72 12.17
C LYS A 307 -1.87 -0.72 13.00
N SER A 308 -2.30 0.38 12.38
CA SER A 308 -3.03 1.48 13.00
C SER A 308 -2.26 2.23 14.09
N THR A 309 -0.93 2.21 14.06
CA THR A 309 -0.07 2.99 14.94
C THR A 309 0.87 3.90 14.15
N PRO A 310 1.38 4.98 14.72
CA PRO A 310 2.35 5.86 14.05
C PRO A 310 3.79 5.34 14.11
N TYR A 311 4.03 4.12 14.63
CA TYR A 311 5.38 3.60 14.90
C TYR A 311 6.03 2.95 13.68
N GLU A 312 7.37 2.74 13.74
CA GLU A 312 8.16 2.09 12.68
C GLU A 312 7.60 0.71 12.32
N CYS A 313 7.22 -0.08 13.32
CA CYS A 313 6.65 -1.42 13.13
C CYS A 313 5.30 -1.44 12.38
N GLY A 314 4.70 -0.29 12.13
CA GLY A 314 3.49 -0.14 11.30
C GLY A 314 3.75 0.59 9.98
N ASN A 315 4.54 1.65 10.04
CA ASN A 315 4.68 2.60 8.92
C ASN A 315 5.90 2.37 8.03
N ASN A 316 7.02 1.82 8.55
CA ASN A 316 8.18 1.48 7.72
C ASN A 316 7.90 0.12 7.05
N ILE A 317 7.73 0.11 5.73
CA ILE A 317 7.24 -1.04 4.97
C ILE A 317 8.31 -1.64 4.08
N PRO A 318 8.24 -2.94 3.75
CA PRO A 318 9.05 -3.49 2.68
C PRO A 318 8.76 -2.77 1.36
N PHE A 319 9.81 -2.41 0.65
CA PHE A 319 9.74 -1.75 -0.65
C PHE A 319 10.93 -2.15 -1.51
N ILE A 320 10.67 -2.81 -2.62
CA ILE A 320 11.68 -3.30 -3.55
C ILE A 320 11.32 -2.78 -4.95
N ALA A 321 12.32 -2.24 -5.67
CA ALA A 321 12.17 -1.77 -7.04
C ALA A 321 13.13 -2.53 -7.97
N ARG A 322 12.64 -3.06 -9.10
CA ARG A 322 13.44 -3.72 -10.13
C ARG A 322 13.11 -3.16 -11.49
N TRP A 323 14.14 -2.68 -12.22
CA TRP A 323 13.98 -2.22 -13.61
C TRP A 323 15.35 -2.20 -14.30
N PRO A 324 15.83 -3.32 -14.85
CA PRO A 324 17.14 -3.41 -15.48
C PRO A 324 17.33 -2.44 -16.64
N ASN A 325 16.35 -2.36 -17.57
CA ASN A 325 16.44 -1.45 -18.73
C ASN A 325 16.38 0.03 -18.32
N GLY A 326 15.83 0.35 -17.15
CA GLY A 326 15.84 1.70 -16.57
C GLY A 326 17.12 2.06 -15.84
N GLY A 327 18.09 1.12 -15.79
CA GLY A 327 19.39 1.35 -15.18
C GLY A 327 19.41 1.32 -13.66
N LEU A 328 18.40 0.73 -13.00
CA LEU A 328 18.44 0.48 -11.57
C LEU A 328 19.56 -0.52 -11.27
N LYS A 329 20.44 -0.15 -10.34
CA LYS A 329 21.57 -1.01 -9.96
C LYS A 329 21.07 -2.22 -9.16
N ALA A 330 21.43 -3.40 -9.60
CA ALA A 330 21.10 -4.65 -8.93
C ALA A 330 21.78 -4.78 -7.56
N GLY A 331 21.06 -5.37 -6.59
CA GLY A 331 21.60 -5.74 -5.28
C GLY A 331 21.96 -4.55 -4.37
N VAL A 332 21.33 -3.40 -4.58
CA VAL A 332 21.59 -2.19 -3.78
C VAL A 332 20.59 -2.10 -2.63
N SER A 333 21.10 -1.95 -1.40
CA SER A 333 20.31 -1.50 -0.25
C SER A 333 20.36 0.02 -0.15
N ASN A 334 19.20 0.66 -0.04
CA ASN A 334 19.05 2.11 -0.05
C ASN A 334 18.29 2.60 1.19
N ASP A 335 18.88 3.54 1.93
CA ASP A 335 18.33 4.14 3.16
C ASP A 335 17.74 5.55 2.95
N THR A 336 17.56 5.96 1.70
CA THR A 336 16.88 7.24 1.38
C THR A 336 15.44 7.21 1.87
N LEU A 337 15.02 8.26 2.57
CA LEU A 337 13.65 8.43 3.00
C LEU A 337 12.73 8.59 1.80
N ILE A 338 11.79 7.66 1.67
CA ILE A 338 10.70 7.70 0.70
C ILE A 338 9.37 7.34 1.36
N ASP A 339 8.28 7.80 0.79
CA ASP A 339 6.94 7.32 1.14
C ASP A 339 6.13 6.94 -0.10
N VAL A 340 4.99 6.31 0.10
CA VAL A 340 4.18 5.78 -1.00
C VAL A 340 3.65 6.85 -1.96
N THR A 341 3.61 8.13 -1.56
CA THR A 341 3.27 9.23 -2.50
C THR A 341 4.40 9.46 -3.51
N ASP A 342 5.65 9.17 -3.14
CA ASP A 342 6.81 9.26 -4.04
C ASP A 342 6.77 8.19 -5.13
N MET A 343 6.25 7.00 -4.79
CA MET A 343 6.00 5.96 -5.77
C MET A 343 5.04 6.45 -6.86
N ALA A 344 3.95 7.10 -6.47
CA ALA A 344 2.97 7.68 -7.40
C ALA A 344 3.62 8.72 -8.33
N ALA A 345 4.42 9.64 -7.78
CA ALA A 345 5.16 10.62 -8.56
C ALA A 345 6.18 9.97 -9.51
N THR A 346 6.79 8.85 -9.09
CA THR A 346 7.73 8.08 -9.90
C THR A 346 7.05 7.44 -11.10
N PHE A 347 5.86 6.87 -10.92
CA PHE A 347 5.10 6.29 -12.03
C PHE A 347 4.70 7.33 -13.07
N MET A 348 4.29 8.51 -12.62
CA MET A 348 4.00 9.64 -13.52
C MET A 348 5.22 10.03 -14.35
N ASP A 349 6.39 10.10 -13.71
CA ASP A 349 7.66 10.47 -14.35
C ASP A 349 8.12 9.38 -15.34
N VAL A 350 8.05 8.09 -14.94
CA VAL A 350 8.38 6.94 -15.80
C VAL A 350 7.47 6.86 -17.03
N ALA A 351 6.19 7.18 -16.86
CA ALA A 351 5.21 7.16 -17.94
C ALA A 351 5.24 8.42 -18.82
N ASP A 352 6.05 9.44 -18.49
CA ASP A 352 5.97 10.81 -19.05
C ASP A 352 4.51 11.33 -19.03
N ALA A 353 3.77 10.98 -17.97
CA ALA A 353 2.38 11.36 -17.82
C ALA A 353 2.27 12.77 -17.23
N LYS A 354 1.28 13.53 -17.71
CA LYS A 354 1.00 14.87 -17.19
C LYS A 354 -0.15 14.79 -16.18
N PRO A 355 -0.10 15.56 -15.08
CA PRO A 355 -1.22 15.62 -14.15
C PRO A 355 -2.52 15.98 -14.86
N VAL A 356 -3.60 15.28 -14.51
CA VAL A 356 -4.95 15.65 -14.98
C VAL A 356 -5.49 16.80 -14.15
N GLU A 357 -6.48 17.53 -14.70
CA GLU A 357 -7.11 18.66 -14.03
C GLU A 357 -7.65 18.25 -12.64
N GLY A 358 -7.35 19.05 -11.63
CA GLY A 358 -7.73 18.78 -10.23
C GLY A 358 -6.83 17.80 -9.48
N MET A 359 -5.86 17.16 -10.14
CA MET A 359 -4.91 16.27 -9.50
C MET A 359 -3.98 17.04 -8.57
N ARG A 360 -3.77 16.52 -7.40
CA ARG A 360 -2.75 16.96 -6.44
C ARG A 360 -1.74 15.85 -6.21
N MET A 361 -0.49 16.23 -6.00
CA MET A 361 0.58 15.29 -5.69
C MET A 361 1.46 15.88 -4.59
N ASP A 362 1.68 15.11 -3.54
CA ASP A 362 2.58 15.46 -2.43
C ASP A 362 3.94 14.78 -2.59
N GLY A 363 4.02 13.74 -3.40
CA GLY A 363 5.21 12.94 -3.64
C GLY A 363 6.20 13.58 -4.62
N MET A 364 7.42 13.03 -4.60
CA MET A 364 8.52 13.38 -5.50
C MET A 364 9.04 12.10 -6.18
N SER A 365 9.39 12.19 -7.47
CA SER A 365 9.94 11.04 -8.20
C SER A 365 11.24 10.51 -7.56
N ILE A 366 11.33 9.20 -7.36
CA ILE A 366 12.49 8.51 -6.79
C ILE A 366 13.60 8.29 -7.87
N LEU A 367 13.29 8.48 -9.15
CA LEU A 367 14.23 8.25 -10.25
C LEU A 367 15.60 8.92 -10.07
N PRO A 368 15.72 10.17 -9.56
CA PRO A 368 17.02 10.76 -9.29
C PRO A 368 17.88 9.99 -8.28
N VAL A 369 17.22 9.32 -7.31
CA VAL A 369 17.90 8.47 -6.33
C VAL A 369 18.35 7.16 -6.98
N TRP A 370 17.45 6.51 -7.71
CA TRP A 370 17.75 5.23 -8.36
C TRP A 370 18.83 5.36 -9.45
N SER A 371 18.86 6.47 -10.17
CA SER A 371 19.90 6.76 -11.18
C SER A 371 21.23 7.23 -10.57
N GLY A 372 21.32 7.37 -9.24
CA GLY A 372 22.52 7.88 -8.56
C GLY A 372 22.78 9.38 -8.74
N LYS A 373 21.83 10.13 -9.31
CA LYS A 373 21.92 11.59 -9.44
C LYS A 373 21.71 12.33 -8.11
N SER A 374 21.07 11.67 -7.14
CA SER A 374 20.87 12.19 -5.80
C SER A 374 20.99 11.06 -4.77
N ASN A 375 21.47 11.38 -3.58
CA ASN A 375 21.47 10.49 -2.41
C ASN A 375 20.41 10.89 -1.36
N LYS A 376 19.55 11.84 -1.70
CA LYS A 376 18.51 12.36 -0.84
C LYS A 376 17.30 12.76 -1.68
N LEU A 377 16.11 12.39 -1.25
CA LEU A 377 14.86 12.85 -1.87
C LEU A 377 14.22 13.96 -1.03
N LYS A 378 13.91 13.68 0.22
CA LYS A 378 13.28 14.59 1.16
C LYS A 378 14.10 14.73 2.45
N SER A 379 13.89 15.83 3.18
CA SER A 379 14.47 15.99 4.53
C SER A 379 13.60 15.34 5.61
N ALA A 380 12.31 15.24 5.35
CA ALA A 380 11.34 14.63 6.24
C ALA A 380 10.19 14.01 5.43
N ILE A 381 9.59 12.98 5.99
CA ILE A 381 8.32 12.42 5.56
C ILE A 381 7.32 12.52 6.72
N PHE A 382 6.04 12.31 6.40
CA PHE A 382 4.96 12.43 7.37
C PHE A 382 4.15 11.15 7.40
N THR A 383 3.69 10.80 8.61
CA THR A 383 2.76 9.69 8.84
C THR A 383 1.57 10.22 9.62
N GLU A 384 0.39 9.67 9.37
CA GLU A 384 -0.82 10.16 10.02
C GLU A 384 -1.79 9.04 10.38
N MET A 385 -2.37 9.17 11.56
CA MET A 385 -3.32 8.23 12.12
C MET A 385 -4.42 8.98 12.85
N GLY A 386 -5.22 9.83 12.19
CA GLY A 386 -6.25 10.63 12.81
C GLY A 386 -5.77 11.41 14.04
N TYR A 387 -5.82 10.79 15.21
CA TYR A 387 -5.37 11.32 16.50
C TYR A 387 -3.85 11.49 16.64
N ALA A 388 -3.06 10.87 15.78
CA ALA A 388 -1.60 10.93 15.81
C ALA A 388 -1.05 11.39 14.47
N LYS A 389 -0.01 12.21 14.50
CA LYS A 389 0.77 12.58 13.32
C LYS A 389 2.26 12.48 13.66
N GLY A 390 3.01 11.91 12.71
CA GLY A 390 4.44 11.70 12.84
C GLY A 390 5.24 12.47 11.79
N VAL A 391 6.45 12.84 12.17
CA VAL A 391 7.51 13.35 11.29
C VAL A 391 8.71 12.43 11.42
N VAL A 392 9.18 11.92 10.29
CA VAL A 392 10.38 11.07 10.23
C VAL A 392 11.45 11.81 9.43
N THR A 393 12.64 11.96 10.02
CA THR A 393 13.84 12.46 9.35
C THR A 393 14.88 11.35 9.25
N LYS A 394 16.09 11.66 8.79
CA LYS A 394 17.14 10.64 8.63
C LYS A 394 17.37 9.81 9.91
N ASN A 395 17.37 10.47 11.09
CA ASN A 395 17.74 9.81 12.34
C ASN A 395 16.69 9.93 13.44
N TRP A 396 15.69 10.77 13.26
CA TRP A 396 14.75 11.11 14.31
C TRP A 396 13.32 10.92 13.87
N LYS A 397 12.49 10.51 14.79
CA LYS A 397 11.04 10.49 14.63
C LYS A 397 10.37 11.21 15.78
N TYR A 398 9.46 12.10 15.46
CA TYR A 398 8.59 12.78 16.40
C TYR A 398 7.16 12.38 16.14
N ILE A 399 6.43 12.04 17.19
CA ILE A 399 5.01 11.70 17.15
C ILE A 399 4.26 12.64 18.08
N ALA A 400 3.25 13.32 17.56
CA ALA A 400 2.29 14.10 18.33
C ALA A 400 0.96 13.35 18.39
N ILE A 401 0.44 13.13 19.59
CA ILE A 401 -0.89 12.58 19.84
C ILE A 401 -1.79 13.70 20.34
N ARG A 402 -2.87 14.00 19.61
CA ARG A 402 -3.82 15.04 19.95
C ARG A 402 -5.24 14.52 19.79
N TYR A 403 -5.90 14.30 20.90
CA TYR A 403 -7.30 13.94 20.93
C TYR A 403 -8.18 15.19 20.96
N SER A 404 -9.26 15.23 20.20
CA SER A 404 -10.26 16.27 20.34
C SER A 404 -10.99 16.14 21.68
N GLU A 405 -11.54 17.26 22.18
CA GLU A 405 -12.37 17.23 23.41
C GLU A 405 -13.57 16.30 23.26
N GLU A 406 -14.10 16.17 22.06
CA GLU A 406 -15.22 15.27 21.76
C GLU A 406 -14.80 13.79 21.87
N ILE A 407 -13.59 13.43 21.40
CA ILE A 407 -13.02 12.08 21.59
C ILE A 407 -12.83 11.83 23.08
N LEU A 408 -12.23 12.78 23.80
CA LEU A 408 -12.01 12.65 25.25
C LEU A 408 -13.32 12.45 25.98
N ARG A 409 -14.39 13.12 25.55
CA ARG A 409 -15.71 13.03 26.15
C ARG A 409 -16.47 11.73 25.80
N ARG A 410 -16.36 11.25 24.56
CA ARG A 410 -17.05 10.03 24.08
C ARG A 410 -16.26 8.76 24.31
N GLY A 411 -14.94 8.84 24.29
CA GLY A 411 -14.04 7.70 24.32
C GLY A 411 -13.66 7.22 25.72
N PHE A 412 -13.90 8.05 26.72
CA PHE A 412 -13.63 7.74 28.12
C PHE A 412 -14.95 7.55 28.85
N ASN A 413 -15.05 6.47 29.62
CA ASN A 413 -16.12 6.36 30.59
C ASN A 413 -16.05 7.59 31.52
N PRO A 414 -17.09 8.44 31.58
CA PRO A 414 -17.07 9.66 32.37
C PRO A 414 -16.88 9.44 33.88
N ASN A 415 -16.97 8.17 34.33
CA ASN A 415 -16.74 7.78 35.72
C ASN A 415 -15.29 7.33 36.00
N LEU A 416 -14.39 7.36 34.98
CA LEU A 416 -12.99 7.01 35.19
C LEU A 416 -12.22 8.20 35.75
N THR A 417 -11.60 7.97 36.89
CA THR A 417 -10.61 8.87 37.48
C THR A 417 -9.22 8.48 37.02
N GLY A 418 -8.32 9.43 36.88
CA GLY A 418 -6.93 9.21 36.47
C GLY A 418 -6.58 9.85 35.12
N THR A 419 -5.30 9.76 34.79
CA THR A 419 -4.79 10.25 33.50
C THR A 419 -5.19 9.36 32.33
N ILE A 420 -5.12 9.90 31.12
CA ILE A 420 -5.33 9.14 29.87
C ILE A 420 -4.43 7.90 29.85
N LYS A 421 -3.16 8.05 30.25
CA LYS A 421 -2.18 6.97 30.30
C LYS A 421 -2.62 5.85 31.25
N GLU A 422 -3.05 6.19 32.46
CA GLU A 422 -3.51 5.21 33.45
C GLU A 422 -4.74 4.44 32.97
N ASN A 423 -5.68 5.12 32.34
CA ASN A 423 -6.87 4.48 31.79
C ASN A 423 -6.55 3.59 30.57
N LEU A 424 -5.63 4.01 29.69
CA LEU A 424 -5.15 3.19 28.58
C LEU A 424 -4.45 1.92 29.08
N MET A 425 -3.54 2.06 30.04
CA MET A 425 -2.78 0.95 30.60
C MET A 425 -3.68 -0.01 31.39
N ALA A 426 -4.74 0.48 32.00
CA ALA A 426 -5.73 -0.34 32.71
C ALA A 426 -6.72 -1.04 31.76
N GLY A 427 -6.66 -0.80 30.45
CA GLY A 427 -7.60 -1.38 29.48
C GLY A 427 -9.05 -0.84 29.62
N ASN A 428 -9.20 0.33 30.24
CA ASN A 428 -10.48 0.97 30.52
C ASN A 428 -11.07 1.72 29.32
N PHE A 429 -10.46 1.59 28.15
CA PHE A 429 -11.05 2.07 26.90
C PHE A 429 -12.13 1.12 26.43
N ASP A 430 -13.35 1.56 26.42
CA ASP A 430 -14.50 0.83 25.89
C ASP A 430 -14.59 0.95 24.36
N LEU A 431 -13.44 1.12 23.73
CA LEU A 431 -13.30 1.33 22.31
C LEU A 431 -12.73 0.07 21.67
N LEU A 432 -13.01 -0.10 20.42
CA LEU A 432 -12.58 -1.10 19.44
C LEU A 432 -11.15 -1.70 19.63
N TRP A 433 -10.38 -1.16 20.56
CA TRP A 433 -9.02 -1.51 20.93
C TRP A 433 -8.88 -2.92 21.54
N LYS A 434 -9.93 -3.46 22.16
CA LYS A 434 -9.88 -4.78 22.81
C LYS A 434 -9.74 -5.94 21.82
N LYS A 435 -10.05 -5.73 20.55
CA LYS A 435 -10.09 -6.78 19.53
C LYS A 435 -9.04 -6.65 18.42
N THR A 436 -8.17 -5.63 18.46
CA THR A 436 -7.17 -5.40 17.43
C THR A 436 -5.74 -5.73 17.92
N PRO A 437 -4.77 -5.96 17.03
CA PRO A 437 -3.34 -6.08 17.36
C PRO A 437 -2.77 -4.95 18.24
N PHE A 438 -3.44 -3.81 18.27
CA PHE A 438 -3.16 -2.68 19.17
C PHE A 438 -2.93 -3.02 20.62
N GLY A 439 -3.70 -3.93 21.18
CA GLY A 439 -3.54 -4.31 22.58
C GLY A 439 -2.15 -4.87 22.89
N GLN A 440 -1.42 -5.37 21.89
CA GLN A 440 -0.05 -5.84 22.04
C GLN A 440 0.94 -4.68 21.95
N VAL A 441 0.80 -3.79 20.96
CA VAL A 441 1.70 -2.63 20.80
C VAL A 441 1.57 -1.65 21.97
N ILE A 442 0.35 -1.37 22.43
CA ILE A 442 0.12 -0.52 23.61
C ILE A 442 0.80 -1.09 24.87
N LYS A 443 0.80 -2.42 25.02
CA LYS A 443 1.46 -3.08 26.17
C LYS A 443 2.99 -3.07 26.03
N GLN A 444 3.53 -3.02 24.82
CA GLN A 444 4.96 -3.03 24.53
C GLN A 444 5.55 -1.63 24.47
N ASP A 445 4.76 -0.63 24.07
CA ASP A 445 5.22 0.74 23.89
C ASP A 445 4.89 1.62 25.09
N VAL A 446 5.90 1.89 25.90
CA VAL A 446 5.78 2.70 27.12
C VAL A 446 5.44 4.16 26.87
N GLY A 447 5.62 4.64 25.63
CA GLY A 447 5.36 6.03 25.22
C GLY A 447 4.00 6.27 24.59
N PHE A 448 3.21 5.22 24.30
CA PHE A 448 1.98 5.33 23.51
C PHE A 448 0.98 6.40 23.94
N ALA A 449 0.88 6.66 25.23
CA ALA A 449 -0.04 7.68 25.77
C ALA A 449 0.60 9.06 25.94
N ASP A 450 1.92 9.22 25.71
CA ASP A 450 2.58 10.51 25.84
C ASP A 450 2.15 11.42 24.67
N PRO A 451 1.71 12.66 24.93
CA PRO A 451 1.23 13.56 23.89
C PRO A 451 2.32 14.00 22.91
N ASP A 452 3.57 13.97 23.36
CA ASP A 452 4.76 14.25 22.59
C ASP A 452 5.75 13.10 22.75
N GLN A 453 6.25 12.56 21.63
CA GLN A 453 7.20 11.46 21.61
C GLN A 453 8.34 11.80 20.66
N LEU A 454 9.57 11.53 21.06
CA LEU A 454 10.77 11.75 20.25
C LEU A 454 11.69 10.54 20.36
N TYR A 455 12.04 9.96 19.22
CA TYR A 455 12.88 8.76 19.14
C TYR A 455 14.10 8.99 18.26
N TYR A 456 15.27 8.47 18.70
CA TYR A 456 16.49 8.46 17.90
C TYR A 456 16.63 7.10 17.20
N LEU A 457 16.04 6.95 16.01
CA LEU A 457 15.85 5.68 15.31
C LEU A 457 17.14 4.90 15.04
N LYS A 458 18.30 5.57 14.98
CA LYS A 458 19.57 4.88 14.75
C LYS A 458 19.96 3.95 15.91
N ASN A 459 19.62 4.31 17.15
CA ASN A 459 19.98 3.56 18.36
C ASN A 459 18.74 2.90 19.01
N ASP A 460 17.55 3.32 18.59
CA ASP A 460 16.27 2.88 19.12
C ASP A 460 15.26 2.68 17.96
N PRO A 461 15.53 1.71 17.08
CA PRO A 461 14.67 1.43 15.92
C PRO A 461 13.29 0.92 16.33
N ASP A 462 13.15 0.38 17.54
CA ASP A 462 11.89 -0.15 18.09
C ASP A 462 11.14 0.89 18.93
N GLU A 463 11.61 2.16 18.98
CA GLU A 463 10.91 3.29 19.59
C GLU A 463 10.57 3.08 21.09
N GLN A 464 11.47 2.44 21.85
CA GLN A 464 11.23 2.09 23.26
C GLN A 464 11.62 3.20 24.26
N ASN A 465 12.41 4.19 23.82
CA ASN A 465 12.92 5.24 24.69
C ASN A 465 12.47 6.63 24.24
N ASN A 466 11.37 7.12 24.81
CA ASN A 466 10.85 8.47 24.50
C ASN A 466 11.74 9.57 25.08
N LEU A 467 12.46 10.28 24.22
CA LEU A 467 13.40 11.36 24.55
C LEU A 467 12.75 12.75 24.58
N ALA A 468 11.44 12.89 24.43
CA ALA A 468 10.74 14.17 24.31
C ALA A 468 10.89 15.08 25.54
N LYS A 469 11.07 14.49 26.74
CA LYS A 469 11.20 15.23 28.01
C LYS A 469 12.66 15.54 28.39
N ASP A 470 13.66 15.02 27.64
CA ASP A 470 15.08 15.30 27.91
C ASP A 470 15.45 16.70 27.41
N PRO A 471 15.88 17.63 28.30
CA PRO A 471 16.23 19.00 27.89
C PRO A 471 17.34 19.07 26.83
N LYS A 472 18.22 18.06 26.76
CA LYS A 472 19.30 17.99 25.77
C LYS A 472 18.77 17.93 24.35
N ASN A 473 17.55 17.41 24.16
CA ASN A 473 16.92 17.23 22.86
C ASN A 473 15.97 18.39 22.48
N ARG A 474 15.90 19.46 23.28
CA ARG A 474 14.97 20.57 23.05
C ARG A 474 15.08 21.15 21.63
N LYS A 475 16.28 21.37 21.13
CA LYS A 475 16.51 21.94 19.79
C LYS A 475 15.95 21.05 18.70
N ILE A 476 16.20 19.75 18.77
CA ILE A 476 15.67 18.81 17.78
C ILE A 476 14.15 18.66 17.90
N MET A 477 13.62 18.70 19.12
CA MET A 477 12.19 18.67 19.38
C MET A 477 11.48 19.85 18.73
N ASP A 478 12.03 21.07 18.89
CA ASP A 478 11.48 22.30 18.30
C ASP A 478 11.53 22.25 16.78
N GLU A 479 12.61 21.71 16.18
CA GLU A 479 12.73 21.50 14.73
C GLU A 479 11.67 20.53 14.21
N MET A 480 11.48 19.40 14.88
CA MET A 480 10.51 18.39 14.48
C MET A 480 9.07 18.91 14.61
N LYS A 481 8.76 19.64 15.68
CA LYS A 481 7.47 20.33 15.83
C LYS A 481 7.22 21.36 14.73
N LYS A 482 8.25 22.12 14.34
CA LYS A 482 8.16 23.06 13.22
C LYS A 482 7.85 22.35 11.89
N ASN A 483 8.49 21.22 11.64
CA ASN A 483 8.22 20.42 10.45
C ASN A 483 6.77 19.92 10.46
N LEU A 484 6.28 19.41 11.60
CA LEU A 484 4.89 18.97 11.72
C LEU A 484 3.91 20.13 11.52
N ALA A 485 4.14 21.29 12.08
CA ALA A 485 3.31 22.47 11.91
C ALA A 485 3.21 22.90 10.45
N ALA A 486 4.34 22.89 9.72
CA ALA A 486 4.37 23.19 8.29
C ALA A 486 3.54 22.18 7.47
N TYR A 487 3.64 20.90 7.80
CA TYR A 487 2.84 19.85 7.17
C TYR A 487 1.35 20.04 7.45
N VAL A 488 0.94 20.18 8.72
CA VAL A 488 -0.46 20.37 9.12
C VAL A 488 -1.06 21.59 8.42
N LYS A 489 -0.32 22.70 8.36
CA LYS A 489 -0.73 23.89 7.61
C LYS A 489 -0.94 23.60 6.13
N SER A 490 -0.06 22.81 5.50
CA SER A 490 -0.17 22.45 4.07
C SER A 490 -1.40 21.59 3.75
N ILE A 491 -1.82 20.77 4.71
CA ILE A 491 -3.02 19.93 4.60
C ILE A 491 -4.30 20.74 4.81
N GLY A 492 -4.25 21.81 5.65
CA GLY A 492 -5.41 22.64 5.95
C GLY A 492 -6.45 21.96 6.84
N ARG A 493 -6.02 21.02 7.71
CA ARG A 493 -6.86 20.37 8.71
C ARG A 493 -6.33 20.67 10.11
N PRO A 494 -7.17 21.04 11.07
CA PRO A 494 -6.72 21.33 12.44
C PRO A 494 -6.16 20.06 13.10
N PHE A 495 -5.10 20.26 13.90
CA PHE A 495 -4.49 19.19 14.69
C PHE A 495 -3.86 19.78 15.96
N GLY A 496 -4.66 19.97 17.00
CA GLY A 496 -4.22 20.63 18.23
C GLY A 496 -3.56 21.99 17.93
N GLU A 497 -2.49 22.30 18.65
CA GLU A 497 -1.72 23.54 18.48
C GLU A 497 -0.96 23.67 17.16
N PHE A 498 -0.91 22.63 16.32
CA PHE A 498 -0.19 22.66 15.04
C PHE A 498 -1.03 23.26 13.88
N GLY A 499 -2.29 23.50 14.10
CA GLY A 499 -3.18 24.04 13.07
C GLY A 499 -4.38 24.74 13.66
N GLU A 500 -4.23 26.01 14.04
CA GLU A 500 -5.38 26.92 14.13
C GLU A 500 -5.75 27.36 12.71
N LEU A 501 -7.02 27.19 12.36
CA LEU A 501 -7.60 27.70 11.11
C LEU A 501 -7.82 29.20 11.20
#